data_58b60065702ea81e4e22baefcd9f9113
#
_entry.id   58b60065702ea81e4e22baefcd9f9113
#
_cell.length_a   1.000
_cell.length_b   1.000
_cell.length_c   1.000
_cell.angle_alpha   90.00
_cell.angle_beta   90.00
_cell.angle_gamma   90.00
#
_symmetry.space_group_name_H-M   'P 1'
#
loop_
_entity.id
_entity.type
_entity.pdbx_description
1 polymer ?
#
loop_
_entity_poly.entity_id
_entity_poly.type
_entity_poly.pdbx_seq_one_letter_code
_entity_poly.pdbx_strand_id
1 'polypeptide(L)'
;TGLICNAFHHLKEQKSDIVTLYMDIYSTQSIGDFVRLFANTVLGKLDAAPQKALNRISQFIRSCRPVFTFDELTGVPKVTIDVAPQDEKSTLKEIFDYLGSSEKRCYIAIDEFQQIAEYPEKGIEALLRSYIQFLPNVNFIFAGSKQHLMQEMFTSSKRPFYQSTQLINIGSIDRETYADFAIGLFAKCSKLLPRDVFYAIYEMYDGHTW
;
A
#
# COMPACT_ATOMS: atom_id res chain seq x y z
N THR A 1 2.10 3.67 8.12
CA THR A 1 1.41 4.52 7.13
C THR A 1 2.15 5.83 6.88
N GLY A 2 2.29 6.73 7.86
CA GLY A 2 2.89 8.07 7.68
C GLY A 2 4.29 8.09 7.07
N LEU A 3 5.19 7.19 7.51
CA LEU A 3 6.54 7.07 6.98
C LEU A 3 6.54 6.70 5.49
N ILE A 4 5.71 5.76 5.08
CA ILE A 4 5.57 5.33 3.67
C ILE A 4 5.07 6.49 2.81
N CYS A 5 4.01 7.19 3.26
CA CYS A 5 3.45 8.33 2.55
C CYS A 5 4.48 9.44 2.37
N ASN A 6 5.26 9.75 3.42
CA ASN A 6 6.32 10.74 3.37
C ASN A 6 7.45 10.33 2.40
N ALA A 7 7.90 9.06 2.47
CA ALA A 7 8.90 8.53 1.55
C ALA A 7 8.42 8.60 0.08
N PHE A 8 7.15 8.28 -0.17
CA PHE A 8 6.55 8.38 -1.51
C PHE A 8 6.45 9.83 -2.01
N HIS A 9 6.17 10.77 -1.11
CA HIS A 9 6.17 12.20 -1.44
C HIS A 9 7.55 12.64 -1.91
N HIS A 10 8.59 12.36 -1.14
CA HIS A 10 9.97 12.69 -1.51
C HIS A 10 10.45 12.00 -2.80
N LEU A 11 10.06 10.73 -3.02
CA LEU A 11 10.40 10.04 -4.27
C LEU A 11 9.82 10.73 -5.51
N LYS A 12 8.58 11.23 -5.41
CA LYS A 12 7.93 11.97 -6.50
C LYS A 12 8.59 13.30 -6.79
N GLU A 13 9.07 14.00 -5.75
CA GLU A 13 9.77 15.27 -5.93
C GLU A 13 11.13 15.10 -6.62
N GLN A 14 11.80 13.98 -6.37
CA GLN A 14 13.15 13.73 -6.90
C GLN A 14 13.17 13.10 -8.29
N LYS A 15 12.13 12.34 -8.68
CA LYS A 15 12.11 11.56 -9.93
C LYS A 15 10.72 11.51 -10.53
N SER A 16 10.57 12.07 -11.73
CA SER A 16 9.30 12.14 -12.46
C SER A 16 8.85 10.82 -13.10
N ASP A 17 9.75 9.86 -13.26
CA ASP A 17 9.53 8.56 -13.93
C ASP A 17 9.13 7.44 -12.96
N ILE A 18 8.99 7.75 -11.68
CA ILE A 18 8.57 6.81 -10.64
C ILE A 18 7.07 6.92 -10.40
N VAL A 19 6.42 5.77 -10.31
CA VAL A 19 5.01 5.66 -9.88
C VAL A 19 4.97 5.08 -8.47
N THR A 20 4.32 5.78 -7.55
CA THR A 20 4.10 5.31 -6.19
C THR A 20 2.62 5.04 -5.95
N LEU A 21 2.30 3.84 -5.49
CA LEU A 21 0.96 3.36 -5.20
C LEU A 21 0.87 2.97 -3.72
N TYR A 22 -0.12 3.49 -3.04
CA TYR A 22 -0.41 3.12 -1.65
C TYR A 22 -1.84 2.59 -1.57
N MET A 23 -2.01 1.48 -0.89
CA MET A 23 -3.31 0.90 -0.57
C MET A 23 -3.31 0.34 0.85
N ASP A 24 -4.40 0.55 1.56
CA ASP A 24 -4.69 -0.02 2.86
C ASP A 24 -5.75 -1.10 2.68
N ILE A 25 -5.42 -2.34 3.04
CA ILE A 25 -6.31 -3.48 2.85
C ILE A 25 -7.06 -3.88 4.14
N TYR A 26 -7.03 -3.05 5.17
CA TYR A 26 -7.69 -3.33 6.44
C TYR A 26 -9.17 -3.69 6.30
N SER A 27 -9.88 -2.98 5.42
CA SER A 27 -11.34 -3.18 5.21
C SER A 27 -11.69 -4.37 4.32
N THR A 28 -10.70 -5.03 3.69
CA THR A 28 -10.95 -6.15 2.78
C THR A 28 -11.18 -7.45 3.56
N GLN A 29 -12.12 -8.26 3.11
CA GLN A 29 -12.53 -9.51 3.76
C GLN A 29 -12.34 -10.75 2.88
N SER A 30 -12.00 -10.56 1.60
CA SER A 30 -11.88 -11.62 0.61
C SER A 30 -10.85 -11.27 -0.47
N ILE A 31 -10.47 -12.26 -1.27
CA ILE A 31 -9.67 -12.03 -2.47
C ILE A 31 -10.37 -11.07 -3.44
N GLY A 32 -11.69 -11.12 -3.55
CA GLY A 32 -12.47 -10.24 -4.41
C GLY A 32 -12.36 -8.78 -3.99
N ASP A 33 -12.43 -8.50 -2.69
CA ASP A 33 -12.25 -7.12 -2.17
C ASP A 33 -10.84 -6.63 -2.46
N PHE A 34 -9.83 -7.48 -2.22
CA PHE A 34 -8.44 -7.16 -2.52
C PHE A 34 -8.25 -6.85 -4.00
N VAL A 35 -8.76 -7.70 -4.90
CA VAL A 35 -8.63 -7.52 -6.35
C VAL A 35 -9.27 -6.22 -6.81
N ARG A 36 -10.48 -5.91 -6.33
CA ARG A 36 -11.16 -4.64 -6.64
C ARG A 36 -10.34 -3.42 -6.19
N LEU A 37 -9.86 -3.45 -4.96
CA LEU A 37 -9.05 -2.36 -4.40
C LEU A 37 -7.73 -2.20 -5.15
N PHE A 38 -7.04 -3.31 -5.43
CA PHE A 38 -5.77 -3.33 -6.14
C PHE A 38 -5.93 -2.82 -7.58
N ALA A 39 -6.94 -3.30 -8.30
CA ALA A 39 -7.27 -2.84 -9.64
C ALA A 39 -7.51 -1.32 -9.68
N ASN A 40 -8.36 -0.81 -8.79
CA ASN A 40 -8.66 0.62 -8.72
C ASN A 40 -7.42 1.47 -8.39
N THR A 41 -6.53 0.93 -7.54
CA THR A 41 -5.29 1.61 -7.16
C THR A 41 -4.30 1.67 -8.32
N VAL A 42 -4.13 0.56 -9.05
CA VAL A 42 -3.15 0.43 -10.14
C VAL A 42 -3.63 1.17 -11.39
N LEU A 43 -4.86 0.92 -11.83
CA LEU A 43 -5.36 1.41 -13.12
C LEU A 43 -5.60 2.91 -13.12
N GLY A 44 -5.85 3.53 -11.96
CA GLY A 44 -6.05 4.97 -11.85
C GLY A 44 -4.76 5.80 -11.84
N LYS A 45 -3.58 5.18 -11.69
CA LYS A 45 -2.33 5.91 -11.44
C LYS A 45 -1.17 5.58 -12.37
N LEU A 46 -1.22 4.43 -13.04
CA LEU A 46 -0.10 4.00 -13.88
C LEU A 46 0.01 4.81 -15.16
N ASP A 47 -1.11 5.17 -15.76
CA ASP A 47 -1.20 5.96 -16.97
C ASP A 47 -1.84 7.32 -16.67
N ALA A 48 -1.07 8.40 -16.83
CA ALA A 48 -1.52 9.77 -16.54
C ALA A 48 -2.57 10.31 -17.51
N ALA A 49 -2.72 9.69 -18.71
CA ALA A 49 -3.65 10.14 -19.74
C ALA A 49 -4.84 9.16 -19.81
N PRO A 50 -6.10 9.62 -19.57
CA PRO A 50 -7.27 8.74 -19.55
C PRO A 50 -7.45 7.88 -20.79
N GLN A 51 -7.22 8.45 -21.99
CA GLN A 51 -7.37 7.76 -23.25
C GLN A 51 -6.34 6.65 -23.49
N LYS A 52 -5.07 6.89 -23.08
CA LYS A 52 -4.00 5.87 -23.16
C LYS A 52 -4.20 4.78 -22.13
N ALA A 53 -4.64 5.16 -20.93
CA ALA A 53 -5.01 4.23 -19.88
C ALA A 53 -6.10 3.26 -20.35
N LEU A 54 -7.18 3.77 -20.94
CA LEU A 54 -8.28 2.95 -21.43
C LEU A 54 -7.83 1.94 -22.50
N ASN A 55 -7.03 2.37 -23.47
CA ASN A 55 -6.55 1.50 -24.53
C ASN A 55 -5.62 0.39 -23.98
N ARG A 56 -4.75 0.70 -23.02
CA ARG A 56 -3.90 -0.30 -22.40
C ARG A 56 -4.69 -1.23 -21.47
N ILE A 57 -5.59 -0.68 -20.66
CA ILE A 57 -6.45 -1.47 -19.77
C ILE A 57 -7.26 -2.48 -20.60
N SER A 58 -7.88 -2.06 -21.71
CA SER A 58 -8.67 -2.96 -22.57
C SER A 58 -7.85 -4.06 -23.26
N GLN A 59 -6.53 -3.89 -23.40
CA GLN A 59 -5.64 -4.90 -23.94
C GLN A 59 -5.30 -5.99 -22.92
N PHE A 60 -5.13 -5.60 -21.66
CA PHE A 60 -4.67 -6.51 -20.60
C PHE A 60 -5.81 -7.07 -19.76
N ILE A 61 -6.85 -6.28 -19.53
CA ILE A 61 -7.93 -6.63 -18.59
C ILE A 61 -9.19 -6.98 -19.36
N ARG A 62 -9.48 -8.27 -19.46
CA ARG A 62 -10.64 -8.82 -20.16
C ARG A 62 -11.68 -9.43 -19.22
N SER A 63 -11.27 -9.78 -18.02
CA SER A 63 -12.08 -10.50 -17.02
C SER A 63 -12.88 -9.58 -16.09
N CYS A 64 -12.76 -8.26 -16.24
CA CYS A 64 -13.55 -7.31 -15.45
C CYS A 64 -14.25 -6.27 -16.32
N ARG A 65 -15.26 -5.63 -15.75
CA ARG A 65 -16.02 -4.57 -16.40
C ARG A 65 -15.59 -3.21 -15.84
N PRO A 66 -15.03 -2.31 -16.65
CA PRO A 66 -14.82 -0.94 -16.23
C PRO A 66 -16.17 -0.24 -16.05
N VAL A 67 -16.43 0.28 -14.87
CA VAL A 67 -17.60 1.10 -14.57
C VAL A 67 -17.14 2.54 -14.48
N PHE A 68 -17.67 3.39 -15.35
CA PHE A 68 -17.38 4.80 -15.34
C PHE A 68 -18.34 5.48 -14.37
N THR A 69 -17.80 6.08 -13.33
CA THR A 69 -18.52 6.92 -12.38
C THR A 69 -17.94 8.33 -12.42
N PHE A 70 -18.71 9.28 -11.98
CA PHE A 70 -18.21 10.64 -11.76
C PHE A 70 -18.12 10.86 -10.24
N ASP A 71 -17.04 11.46 -9.81
CA ASP A 71 -16.93 11.91 -8.42
C ASP A 71 -18.00 13.00 -8.17
N GLU A 72 -18.87 12.76 -7.23
CA GLU A 72 -20.03 13.63 -6.98
C GLU A 72 -19.65 15.05 -6.54
N LEU A 73 -18.47 15.25 -5.98
CA LEU A 73 -18.00 16.52 -5.47
C LEU A 73 -17.17 17.30 -6.51
N THR A 74 -16.37 16.61 -7.30
CA THR A 74 -15.42 17.24 -8.23
C THR A 74 -15.83 17.11 -9.70
N GLY A 75 -16.82 16.27 -10.02
CA GLY A 75 -17.24 15.97 -11.40
C GLY A 75 -16.18 15.24 -12.23
N VAL A 76 -15.06 14.84 -11.61
CA VAL A 76 -13.97 14.16 -12.31
C VAL A 76 -14.38 12.72 -12.62
N PRO A 77 -14.21 12.24 -13.87
CA PRO A 77 -14.51 10.87 -14.21
C PRO A 77 -13.58 9.91 -13.44
N LYS A 78 -14.19 8.96 -12.73
CA LYS A 78 -13.52 7.91 -11.98
C LYS A 78 -13.84 6.57 -12.64
N VAL A 79 -12.81 5.80 -12.95
CA VAL A 79 -12.97 4.43 -13.42
C VAL A 79 -12.92 3.52 -12.21
N THR A 80 -13.98 2.79 -11.97
CA THR A 80 -14.02 1.69 -11.00
C THR A 80 -14.13 0.37 -11.75
N ILE A 81 -13.66 -0.71 -11.14
CA ILE A 81 -13.68 -2.02 -11.76
C ILE A 81 -14.61 -2.91 -10.97
N ASP A 82 -15.57 -3.48 -11.68
CA ASP A 82 -16.41 -4.53 -11.15
C ASP A 82 -15.86 -5.90 -11.58
N VAL A 83 -15.64 -6.79 -10.62
CA VAL A 83 -15.05 -8.11 -10.80
C VAL A 83 -16.06 -9.15 -10.34
N ALA A 84 -16.44 -10.03 -11.25
CA ALA A 84 -17.30 -11.15 -10.87
C ALA A 84 -16.52 -12.19 -10.04
N PRO A 85 -17.14 -12.86 -9.06
CA PRO A 85 -16.44 -13.80 -8.16
C PRO A 85 -15.65 -14.90 -8.87
N GLN A 86 -16.15 -15.42 -10.01
CA GLN A 86 -15.46 -16.43 -10.79
C GLN A 86 -14.21 -15.92 -11.50
N ASP A 87 -14.08 -14.60 -11.67
CA ASP A 87 -13.01 -13.96 -12.46
C ASP A 87 -11.91 -13.31 -11.59
N GLU A 88 -12.02 -13.39 -10.27
CA GLU A 88 -11.11 -12.73 -9.33
C GLU A 88 -9.63 -13.07 -9.55
N LYS A 89 -9.31 -14.36 -9.72
CA LYS A 89 -7.93 -14.82 -9.94
C LYS A 89 -7.40 -14.44 -11.32
N SER A 90 -8.26 -14.51 -12.35
CA SER A 90 -7.90 -14.09 -13.72
C SER A 90 -7.69 -12.58 -13.77
N THR A 91 -8.56 -11.80 -13.14
CA THR A 91 -8.41 -10.34 -13.03
C THR A 91 -7.13 -9.98 -12.28
N LEU A 92 -6.83 -10.66 -11.18
CA LEU A 92 -5.60 -10.43 -10.43
C LEU A 92 -4.37 -10.65 -11.32
N LYS A 93 -4.33 -11.76 -12.06
CA LYS A 93 -3.26 -12.05 -13.01
C LYS A 93 -3.11 -10.94 -14.05
N GLU A 94 -4.22 -10.51 -14.66
CA GLU A 94 -4.24 -9.47 -15.68
C GLU A 94 -3.71 -8.12 -15.15
N ILE A 95 -4.01 -7.76 -13.87
CA ILE A 95 -3.47 -6.58 -13.23
C ILE A 95 -1.94 -6.70 -13.06
N PHE A 96 -1.44 -7.87 -12.66
CA PHE A 96 0.00 -8.11 -12.56
C PHE A 96 0.69 -8.09 -13.93
N ASP A 97 0.07 -8.65 -14.97
CA ASP A 97 0.57 -8.59 -16.34
C ASP A 97 0.63 -7.13 -16.84
N TYR A 98 -0.40 -6.32 -16.53
CA TYR A 98 -0.42 -4.89 -16.84
C TYR A 98 0.68 -4.12 -16.12
N LEU A 99 0.92 -4.39 -14.82
CA LEU A 99 2.03 -3.83 -14.07
C LEU A 99 3.38 -4.19 -14.69
N GLY A 100 3.56 -5.46 -15.06
CA GLY A 100 4.78 -5.96 -15.69
C GLY A 100 5.06 -5.36 -17.07
N SER A 101 4.02 -4.93 -17.78
CA SER A 101 4.14 -4.24 -19.08
C SER A 101 4.59 -2.77 -18.98
N SER A 102 4.65 -2.22 -17.78
CA SER A 102 5.05 -0.83 -17.56
C SER A 102 6.58 -0.68 -17.64
N GLU A 103 7.04 0.30 -18.40
CA GLU A 103 8.45 0.69 -18.42
C GLU A 103 8.83 1.54 -17.20
N LYS A 104 7.84 2.08 -16.48
CA LYS A 104 8.07 2.90 -15.29
C LYS A 104 8.43 2.03 -14.10
N ARG A 105 9.33 2.53 -13.26
CA ARG A 105 9.60 1.93 -11.97
C ARG A 105 8.43 2.22 -11.01
N CYS A 106 7.85 1.16 -10.46
CA CYS A 106 6.72 1.26 -9.55
C CYS A 106 7.13 0.87 -8.11
N TYR A 107 6.65 1.62 -7.14
CA TYR A 107 6.70 1.26 -5.72
C TYR A 107 5.26 1.12 -5.22
N ILE A 108 4.90 -0.06 -4.78
CA ILE A 108 3.55 -0.40 -4.32
C ILE A 108 3.61 -0.73 -2.84
N ALA A 109 3.01 0.11 -2.01
CA ALA A 109 2.85 -0.16 -0.60
C ALA A 109 1.47 -0.73 -0.32
N ILE A 110 1.46 -1.87 0.34
CA ILE A 110 0.24 -2.54 0.84
C ILE A 110 0.30 -2.50 2.36
N ASP A 111 -0.53 -1.66 2.94
CA ASP A 111 -0.65 -1.50 4.38
C ASP A 111 -1.65 -2.51 4.95
N GLU A 112 -1.46 -2.91 6.20
CA GLU A 112 -2.20 -3.95 6.92
C GLU A 112 -2.16 -5.31 6.19
N PHE A 113 -0.99 -5.65 5.59
CA PHE A 113 -0.81 -6.82 4.72
C PHE A 113 -1.15 -8.14 5.39
N GLN A 114 -1.06 -8.25 6.72
CA GLN A 114 -1.49 -9.44 7.45
C GLN A 114 -2.97 -9.77 7.27
N GLN A 115 -3.79 -8.83 6.81
CA GLN A 115 -5.21 -9.06 6.53
C GLN A 115 -5.43 -10.20 5.52
N ILE A 116 -4.49 -10.40 4.60
CA ILE A 116 -4.56 -11.51 3.62
C ILE A 116 -4.61 -12.89 4.29
N ALA A 117 -3.98 -13.04 5.46
CA ALA A 117 -4.00 -14.30 6.20
C ALA A 117 -5.36 -14.61 6.83
N GLU A 118 -6.24 -13.63 6.92
CA GLU A 118 -7.59 -13.76 7.48
C GLU A 118 -8.66 -14.06 6.41
N TYR A 119 -8.30 -14.05 5.11
CA TYR A 119 -9.25 -14.36 4.03
C TYR A 119 -9.71 -15.81 4.08
N PRO A 120 -10.98 -16.06 3.74
CA PRO A 120 -11.52 -17.43 3.70
C PRO A 120 -10.90 -18.29 2.61
N GLU A 121 -10.39 -17.69 1.54
CA GLU A 121 -9.78 -18.39 0.43
C GLU A 121 -8.36 -18.85 0.78
N LYS A 122 -8.06 -20.10 0.51
CA LYS A 122 -6.74 -20.69 0.78
C LYS A 122 -5.74 -20.38 -0.33
N GLY A 123 -4.48 -20.23 0.07
CA GLY A 123 -3.36 -20.12 -0.87
C GLY A 123 -3.17 -18.75 -1.51
N ILE A 124 -3.80 -17.69 -0.98
CA ILE A 124 -3.66 -16.33 -1.52
C ILE A 124 -2.23 -15.81 -1.43
N GLU A 125 -1.53 -16.08 -0.32
CA GLU A 125 -0.12 -15.71 -0.19
C GLU A 125 0.74 -16.35 -1.29
N ALA A 126 0.53 -17.64 -1.57
CA ALA A 126 1.26 -18.35 -2.62
C ALA A 126 0.93 -17.78 -4.00
N LEU A 127 -0.34 -17.45 -4.24
CA LEU A 127 -0.78 -16.84 -5.50
C LEU A 127 -0.12 -15.46 -5.69
N LEU A 128 -0.16 -14.59 -4.70
CA LEU A 128 0.47 -13.27 -4.76
C LEU A 128 1.99 -13.38 -4.96
N ARG A 129 2.63 -14.28 -4.19
CA ARG A 129 4.07 -14.53 -4.30
C ARG A 129 4.45 -14.97 -5.72
N SER A 130 3.63 -15.82 -6.37
CA SER A 130 3.88 -16.31 -7.72
C SER A 130 3.87 -15.20 -8.77
N TYR A 131 3.10 -14.14 -8.57
CA TYR A 131 3.07 -12.98 -9.48
C TYR A 131 4.16 -11.96 -9.16
N ILE A 132 4.33 -11.62 -7.89
CA ILE A 132 5.25 -10.57 -7.43
C ILE A 132 6.70 -10.84 -7.83
N GLN A 133 7.15 -12.09 -7.72
CA GLN A 133 8.54 -12.47 -7.97
C GLN A 133 9.03 -12.24 -9.41
N PHE A 134 8.13 -12.08 -10.37
CA PHE A 134 8.47 -11.91 -11.79
C PHE A 134 8.34 -10.45 -12.28
N LEU A 135 8.22 -9.48 -11.38
CA LEU A 135 8.06 -8.06 -11.72
C LEU A 135 9.34 -7.28 -11.45
N PRO A 136 10.29 -7.19 -12.40
CA PRO A 136 11.60 -6.58 -12.16
C PRO A 136 11.54 -5.06 -11.92
N ASN A 137 10.51 -4.39 -12.46
CA ASN A 137 10.35 -2.94 -12.35
C ASN A 137 9.40 -2.52 -11.22
N VAL A 138 8.87 -3.48 -10.43
CA VAL A 138 7.92 -3.21 -9.36
C VAL A 138 8.50 -3.64 -8.02
N ASN A 139 8.55 -2.70 -7.08
CA ASN A 139 9.01 -2.96 -5.72
C ASN A 139 7.79 -2.92 -4.79
N PHE A 140 7.60 -3.97 -4.01
CA PHE A 140 6.53 -4.06 -3.05
C PHE A 140 7.04 -3.71 -1.65
N ILE A 141 6.23 -2.95 -0.90
CA ILE A 141 6.43 -2.62 0.50
C ILE A 141 5.22 -3.16 1.24
N PHE A 142 5.44 -4.16 2.08
CA PHE A 142 4.41 -4.73 2.93
C PHE A 142 4.53 -4.12 4.32
N ALA A 143 3.48 -3.45 4.77
CA ALA A 143 3.41 -2.89 6.10
C ALA A 143 2.26 -3.55 6.88
N GLY A 144 2.35 -3.57 8.20
CA GLY A 144 1.30 -4.11 9.05
C GLY A 144 1.59 -3.85 10.52
N SER A 145 0.51 -3.73 11.28
CA SER A 145 0.54 -3.45 12.71
C SER A 145 0.63 -4.72 13.56
N LYS A 146 0.13 -5.87 13.08
CA LYS A 146 0.19 -7.16 13.78
C LYS A 146 1.57 -7.80 13.60
N GLN A 147 2.56 -7.34 14.38
CA GLN A 147 3.98 -7.69 14.24
C GLN A 147 4.23 -9.20 14.18
N HIS A 148 3.59 -10.00 15.05
CA HIS A 148 3.75 -11.45 15.05
C HIS A 148 3.32 -12.11 13.76
N LEU A 149 2.17 -11.70 13.20
CA LEU A 149 1.67 -12.23 11.93
C LEU A 149 2.60 -11.84 10.78
N MET A 150 3.03 -10.57 10.72
CA MET A 150 3.99 -10.11 9.72
C MET A 150 5.30 -10.88 9.80
N GLN A 151 5.86 -11.07 11.00
CA GLN A 151 7.06 -11.88 11.17
C GLN A 151 6.84 -13.32 10.70
N GLU A 152 5.74 -13.96 11.11
CA GLU A 152 5.43 -15.32 10.68
C GLU A 152 5.36 -15.44 9.15
N MET A 153 4.66 -14.52 8.47
CA MET A 153 4.50 -14.53 7.01
C MET A 153 5.83 -14.48 6.25
N PHE A 154 6.82 -13.72 6.76
CA PHE A 154 8.08 -13.47 6.05
C PHE A 154 9.29 -14.27 6.59
N THR A 155 9.24 -14.82 7.82
CA THR A 155 10.36 -15.55 8.41
C THR A 155 10.11 -17.04 8.59
N SER A 156 8.86 -17.50 8.54
CA SER A 156 8.56 -18.92 8.68
C SER A 156 8.78 -19.66 7.36
N SER A 157 9.58 -20.74 7.39
CA SER A 157 9.83 -21.61 6.22
C SER A 157 8.58 -22.32 5.67
N LYS A 158 7.49 -22.28 6.42
CA LYS A 158 6.19 -22.85 6.01
C LYS A 158 5.34 -21.86 5.21
N ARG A 159 5.74 -20.59 5.12
CA ARG A 159 4.95 -19.53 4.46
C ARG A 159 5.51 -19.20 3.08
N PRO A 160 4.65 -18.84 2.12
CA PRO A 160 5.06 -18.55 0.74
C PRO A 160 6.06 -17.40 0.63
N PHE A 161 5.97 -16.37 1.48
CA PHE A 161 6.86 -15.21 1.45
C PHE A 161 8.18 -15.40 2.22
N TYR A 162 8.49 -16.63 2.67
CA TYR A 162 9.73 -16.92 3.38
C TYR A 162 10.96 -16.39 2.63
N GLN A 163 11.79 -15.62 3.32
CA GLN A 163 13.03 -15.01 2.79
C GLN A 163 12.88 -14.25 1.48
N SER A 164 11.70 -13.72 1.17
CA SER A 164 11.44 -12.99 -0.09
C SER A 164 11.56 -11.48 0.06
N THR A 165 11.76 -10.96 1.27
CA THR A 165 11.76 -9.53 1.58
C THR A 165 12.87 -9.19 2.56
N GLN A 166 13.25 -7.91 2.57
CA GLN A 166 14.05 -7.34 3.66
C GLN A 166 13.11 -6.84 4.75
N LEU A 167 13.31 -7.30 5.98
CA LEU A 167 12.54 -6.87 7.12
C LEU A 167 13.14 -5.58 7.71
N ILE A 168 12.29 -4.60 7.95
CA ILE A 168 12.61 -3.35 8.63
C ILE A 168 11.70 -3.23 9.84
N ASN A 169 12.26 -3.35 11.04
CA ASN A 169 11.54 -3.12 12.27
C ASN A 169 11.59 -1.63 12.60
N ILE A 170 10.42 -1.00 12.68
CA ILE A 170 10.27 0.40 13.06
C ILE A 170 9.89 0.40 14.54
N GLY A 171 10.83 0.84 15.39
CA GLY A 171 10.60 1.06 16.80
C GLY A 171 9.97 2.42 17.10
N SER A 172 9.82 2.74 18.39
CA SER A 172 9.43 4.07 18.86
C SER A 172 10.48 5.12 18.45
N ILE A 173 10.04 6.35 18.23
CA ILE A 173 10.94 7.48 17.97
C ILE A 173 11.73 7.75 19.25
N ASP A 174 13.02 8.04 19.10
CA ASP A 174 13.86 8.46 20.24
C ASP A 174 13.20 9.60 21.02
N ARG A 175 13.19 9.49 22.35
CA ARG A 175 12.47 10.39 23.25
C ARG A 175 12.90 11.85 23.10
N GLU A 176 14.21 12.10 22.97
CA GLU A 176 14.74 13.46 22.85
C GLU A 176 14.38 14.06 21.49
N THR A 177 14.59 13.31 20.44
CA THR A 177 14.22 13.70 19.06
C THR A 177 12.75 14.01 18.94
N TYR A 178 11.89 13.22 19.57
CA TYR A 178 10.45 13.44 19.53
C TYR A 178 10.03 14.61 20.40
N ALA A 179 10.68 14.83 21.56
CA ALA A 179 10.46 16.00 22.41
C ALA A 179 10.78 17.29 21.66
N ASP A 180 11.95 17.37 21.00
CA ASP A 180 12.37 18.54 20.25
C ASP A 180 11.40 18.86 19.10
N PHE A 181 10.94 17.84 18.39
CA PHE A 181 9.92 18.01 17.37
C PHE A 181 8.59 18.54 17.93
N ALA A 182 8.09 17.94 19.00
CA ALA A 182 6.83 18.35 19.63
C ALA A 182 6.89 19.77 20.19
N ILE A 183 7.96 20.11 20.92
CA ILE A 183 8.20 21.46 21.45
C ILE A 183 8.25 22.47 20.31
N GLY A 184 8.94 22.14 19.23
CA GLY A 184 9.01 22.99 18.03
C GLY A 184 7.65 23.24 17.39
N LEU A 185 6.77 22.23 17.34
CA LEU A 185 5.40 22.38 16.84
C LEU A 185 4.56 23.29 17.75
N PHE A 186 4.64 23.10 19.07
CA PHE A 186 3.93 23.94 20.03
C PHE A 186 4.37 25.39 19.94
N ALA A 187 5.68 25.65 19.81
CA ALA A 187 6.23 26.96 19.64
C ALA A 187 5.72 27.66 18.37
N LYS A 188 5.59 26.97 17.26
CA LYS A 188 4.97 27.50 16.02
C LYS A 188 3.52 27.92 16.21
N CYS A 189 2.81 27.32 17.17
CA CYS A 189 1.45 27.68 17.54
C CYS A 189 1.41 28.70 18.69
N SER A 190 2.53 29.33 19.05
CA SER A 190 2.66 30.24 20.19
C SER A 190 2.24 29.60 21.52
N LYS A 191 2.48 28.32 21.68
CA LYS A 191 2.19 27.53 22.89
C LYS A 191 3.50 27.01 23.49
N LEU A 192 3.52 26.86 24.80
CA LEU A 192 4.63 26.23 25.50
C LEU A 192 4.28 24.77 25.83
N LEU A 193 5.20 23.87 25.54
CA LEU A 193 5.18 22.50 26.01
C LEU A 193 6.43 22.27 26.85
N PRO A 194 6.30 22.14 28.19
CA PRO A 194 7.44 21.78 29.04
C PRO A 194 7.94 20.38 28.71
N ARG A 195 9.26 20.19 28.73
CA ARG A 195 9.91 18.94 28.34
C ARG A 195 9.55 17.77 29.27
N ASP A 196 9.44 18.04 30.56
CA ASP A 196 9.03 17.07 31.58
C ASP A 196 7.58 16.59 31.36
N VAL A 197 6.68 17.47 30.95
CA VAL A 197 5.31 17.11 30.58
C VAL A 197 5.30 16.21 29.36
N PHE A 198 6.11 16.52 28.33
CA PHE A 198 6.25 15.66 27.16
C PHE A 198 6.78 14.28 27.54
N TYR A 199 7.79 14.22 28.40
CA TYR A 199 8.36 12.93 28.83
C TYR A 199 7.35 12.05 29.58
N ALA A 200 6.55 12.64 30.45
CA ALA A 200 5.49 11.90 31.14
C ALA A 200 4.47 11.33 30.15
N ILE A 201 4.11 12.09 29.12
CA ILE A 201 3.22 11.61 28.04
C ILE A 201 3.90 10.50 27.24
N TYR A 202 5.16 10.69 26.85
CA TYR A 202 5.92 9.70 26.08
C TYR A 202 6.02 8.36 26.82
N GLU A 203 6.27 8.38 28.13
CA GLU A 203 6.34 7.17 28.97
C GLU A 203 4.95 6.54 29.15
N MET A 204 3.91 7.34 29.33
CA MET A 204 2.53 6.82 29.45
C MET A 204 2.08 6.03 28.24
N TYR A 205 2.54 6.41 27.03
CA TYR A 205 2.18 5.77 25.76
C TYR A 205 3.30 4.89 25.19
N ASP A 206 4.35 4.59 25.96
CA ASP A 206 5.49 3.76 25.53
C ASP A 206 6.12 4.22 24.21
N GLY A 207 6.18 5.54 24.01
CA GLY A 207 6.73 6.14 22.79
C GLY A 207 5.89 5.97 21.53
N HIS A 208 4.66 5.49 21.64
CA HIS A 208 3.74 5.44 20.50
C HIS A 208 3.34 6.83 20.02
N THR A 209 3.26 6.99 18.68
CA THR A 209 3.03 8.29 18.02
C THR A 209 1.56 8.54 17.65
N TRP A 210 0.65 7.90 18.30
CA TRP A 210 -0.81 8.05 18.05
C TRP A 210 -1.32 9.42 18.48
#